data_f8d9c59e8bfe92eee330d41918b46287
#
_entry.id   f8d9c59e8bfe92eee330d41918b46287
#
_cell.length_a   1.000
_cell.length_b   1.000
_cell.length_c   1.000
_cell.angle_alpha   90.00
_cell.angle_beta   90.00
_cell.angle_gamma   90.00
#
_symmetry.space_group_name_H-M   'P 1'
#
loop_
_entity.id
_entity.type
_entity.pdbx_description
1 polymer ?
#
loop_
_entity_poly.entity_id
_entity_poly.type
_entity_poly.pdbx_seq_one_letter_code
_entity_poly.pdbx_strand_id
1 'polypeptide(L)'
;MNYYQELKKYLNNNLFTSYSLEIDFPKIYNFNANQKAFRDILTKITKIYNKNKFIKQNEHQFEDEFISKVLEILGWCFVRQDEKIIQGKLEKPDFLLFSNDKLKSKYENLDKETKKSSNDFTIILESKAYNIEIDNKKVKDNPHFQILRYLGNLKKNYGFLTNGRFWRFYDNSILNSNKVFYEINLEKIIEDQNIEAFAYFYSVFSAFNFTEKEDHLEITLQNNKLSKIKIEDDLKSIIYGTNGNESLFEFIGSRIYNKTKADLKLIYENSLYFIFRLLFIAYFEDKFEIILEKHKYFKSKISLRTLLENLQEDENSSGGFGELENIFNIYNKGKGNFDMPVFNGGLFDESKTALLSTPKIFNDKDLKFILNQLLNFKD
;
A
#
# COMPACT_ATOMS: atom_id res chain seq x y z
N MET A 1 10.20 9.98 13.80
CA MET A 1 10.25 8.51 13.62
C MET A 1 8.84 8.04 13.40
N ASN A 2 8.54 7.41 12.28
CA ASN A 2 7.16 7.06 11.96
C ASN A 2 6.78 5.83 12.78
N TYR A 3 6.06 6.03 13.88
CA TYR A 3 5.55 5.00 14.81
C TYR A 3 4.76 3.88 14.12
N TYR A 4 4.29 4.12 12.89
CA TYR A 4 3.57 3.18 12.03
C TYR A 4 4.44 2.08 11.42
N GLN A 5 5.76 2.31 11.30
CA GLN A 5 6.67 1.33 10.69
C GLN A 5 7.09 0.21 11.65
N GLU A 6 6.93 0.41 12.97
CA GLU A 6 7.37 -0.59 13.97
C GLU A 6 6.48 -1.81 14.09
N LEU A 7 5.22 -1.74 13.67
CA LEU A 7 4.22 -2.79 13.91
C LEU A 7 3.75 -3.53 12.66
N LYS A 8 4.04 -3.01 11.46
CA LYS A 8 3.65 -3.69 10.21
C LYS A 8 4.79 -4.55 9.67
N LYS A 9 4.42 -5.73 9.14
CA LYS A 9 5.34 -6.63 8.43
C LYS A 9 5.94 -5.95 7.20
N TYR A 10 5.22 -4.99 6.62
CA TYR A 10 5.56 -4.24 5.41
C TYR A 10 4.86 -2.88 5.40
N LEU A 11 5.34 -1.97 4.57
CA LEU A 11 4.65 -0.74 4.18
C LEU A 11 4.14 -0.89 2.74
N ASN A 12 2.84 -0.98 2.58
CA ASN A 12 2.20 -0.99 1.28
C ASN A 12 1.65 0.40 0.96
N ASN A 13 2.29 1.09 0.01
CA ASN A 13 1.80 2.39 -0.44
C ASN A 13 1.01 2.23 -1.75
N ASN A 14 -0.16 1.64 -1.66
CA ASN A 14 -1.14 1.42 -2.73
C ASN A 14 -0.65 0.53 -3.90
N LEU A 15 0.42 -0.26 -3.73
CA LEU A 15 0.86 -1.18 -4.77
C LEU A 15 -0.04 -2.41 -4.83
N PHE A 16 -0.26 -3.07 -3.70
CA PHE A 16 -1.12 -4.24 -3.58
C PHE A 16 -2.44 -3.90 -2.86
N THR A 17 -3.49 -4.69 -3.09
CA THR A 17 -4.69 -4.68 -2.25
C THR A 17 -4.41 -5.42 -0.94
N SER A 18 -5.19 -5.16 0.11
CA SER A 18 -5.10 -5.92 1.37
C SER A 18 -5.39 -7.40 1.11
N TYR A 19 -6.38 -7.69 0.26
CA TYR A 19 -6.70 -9.06 -0.16
C TYR A 19 -5.50 -9.78 -0.79
N SER A 20 -4.81 -9.12 -1.74
CA SER A 20 -3.60 -9.72 -2.35
C SER A 20 -2.53 -10.03 -1.31
N LEU A 21 -2.30 -9.13 -0.34
CA LEU A 21 -1.27 -9.35 0.67
C LEU A 21 -1.68 -10.40 1.73
N GLU A 22 -2.93 -10.41 2.15
CA GLU A 22 -3.39 -11.26 3.27
C GLU A 22 -3.83 -12.65 2.81
N ILE A 23 -4.34 -12.78 1.59
CA ILE A 23 -4.89 -14.03 1.05
C ILE A 23 -4.05 -14.60 -0.09
N ASP A 24 -3.79 -13.79 -1.15
CA ASP A 24 -3.09 -14.31 -2.34
C ASP A 24 -1.63 -14.64 -2.06
N PHE A 25 -0.89 -13.76 -1.39
CA PHE A 25 0.53 -13.99 -1.08
C PHE A 25 0.75 -15.28 -0.27
N PRO A 26 0.09 -15.48 0.89
CA PRO A 26 0.25 -16.71 1.65
C PRO A 26 -0.12 -17.97 0.87
N LYS A 27 -1.11 -17.89 -0.02
CA LYS A 27 -1.58 -19.00 -0.85
C LYS A 27 -0.63 -19.30 -2.02
N ILE A 28 -0.31 -18.28 -2.84
CA ILE A 28 0.54 -18.44 -4.04
C ILE A 28 1.93 -18.89 -3.65
N TYR A 29 2.53 -18.26 -2.63
CA TYR A 29 3.88 -18.56 -2.17
C TYR A 29 3.93 -19.65 -1.10
N ASN A 30 2.78 -20.24 -0.77
CA ASN A 30 2.64 -21.37 0.14
C ASN A 30 3.38 -21.16 1.49
N PHE A 31 3.08 -20.03 2.17
CA PHE A 31 3.81 -19.59 3.36
C PHE A 31 3.94 -20.67 4.43
N ASN A 32 2.87 -21.44 4.66
CA ASN A 32 2.87 -22.49 5.68
C ASN A 32 3.83 -23.64 5.36
N ALA A 33 3.85 -24.11 4.10
CA ALA A 33 4.72 -25.21 3.71
C ALA A 33 6.20 -24.78 3.59
N ASN A 34 6.47 -23.52 3.29
CA ASN A 34 7.80 -23.01 3.06
C ASN A 34 8.49 -22.40 4.30
N GLN A 35 7.90 -22.52 5.50
CA GLN A 35 8.44 -21.97 6.76
C GLN A 35 9.91 -22.35 7.01
N LYS A 36 10.27 -23.62 6.75
CA LYS A 36 11.64 -24.09 6.92
C LYS A 36 12.59 -23.43 5.92
N ALA A 37 12.19 -23.37 4.65
CA ALA A 37 13.00 -22.74 3.60
C ALA A 37 13.22 -21.24 3.89
N PHE A 38 12.18 -20.53 4.29
CA PHE A 38 12.31 -19.12 4.69
C PHE A 38 13.26 -18.93 5.87
N ARG A 39 13.17 -19.79 6.88
CA ARG A 39 14.09 -19.77 8.04
C ARG A 39 15.54 -20.01 7.64
N ASP A 40 15.79 -20.97 6.77
CA ASP A 40 17.13 -21.30 6.29
C ASP A 40 17.73 -20.15 5.49
N ILE A 41 16.94 -19.49 4.64
CA ILE A 41 17.38 -18.33 3.85
C ILE A 41 17.62 -17.12 4.77
N LEU A 42 16.70 -16.81 5.70
CA LEU A 42 16.87 -15.73 6.67
C LEU A 42 18.14 -15.94 7.52
N THR A 43 18.39 -17.18 7.94
CA THR A 43 19.61 -17.53 8.69
C THR A 43 20.89 -17.22 7.89
N LYS A 44 20.90 -17.49 6.57
CA LYS A 44 22.03 -17.13 5.70
C LYS A 44 22.24 -15.62 5.64
N ILE A 45 21.15 -14.84 5.49
CA ILE A 45 21.21 -13.37 5.47
C ILE A 45 21.66 -12.83 6.84
N THR A 46 21.13 -13.39 7.93
CA THR A 46 21.52 -12.99 9.31
C THR A 46 23.02 -13.18 9.55
N LYS A 47 23.63 -14.26 9.04
CA LYS A 47 25.08 -14.53 9.20
C LYS A 47 25.98 -13.49 8.54
N ILE A 48 25.52 -12.85 7.47
CA ILE A 48 26.28 -11.81 6.77
C ILE A 48 25.96 -10.40 7.25
N TYR A 49 24.93 -10.24 8.08
CA TYR A 49 24.49 -8.95 8.60
C TYR A 49 25.41 -8.47 9.74
N ASN A 50 25.94 -7.26 9.62
CA ASN A 50 26.78 -6.62 10.65
C ASN A 50 26.59 -5.10 10.65
N LYS A 51 25.60 -4.63 11.40
CA LYS A 51 25.24 -3.22 11.52
C LYS A 51 26.42 -2.30 11.86
N ASN A 52 27.21 -2.69 12.86
CA ASN A 52 28.34 -1.88 13.34
C ASN A 52 29.44 -1.70 12.27
N LYS A 53 29.57 -2.68 11.36
CA LYS A 53 30.48 -2.61 10.23
C LYS A 53 29.90 -1.73 9.13
N PHE A 54 28.63 -1.93 8.78
CA PHE A 54 27.95 -1.24 7.66
C PHE A 54 27.86 0.28 7.87
N ILE A 55 27.66 0.74 9.12
CA ILE A 55 27.63 2.16 9.46
C ILE A 55 28.95 2.88 9.09
N LYS A 56 30.07 2.16 9.07
CA LYS A 56 31.39 2.69 8.80
C LYS A 56 31.85 2.57 7.35
N GLN A 57 31.09 1.86 6.52
CA GLN A 57 31.44 1.59 5.14
C GLN A 57 30.93 2.68 4.21
N ASN A 58 31.67 2.90 3.11
CA ASN A 58 31.15 3.63 1.97
C ASN A 58 30.16 2.73 1.19
N GLU A 59 29.47 3.33 0.22
CA GLU A 59 28.43 2.65 -0.59
C GLU A 59 28.97 1.40 -1.29
N HIS A 60 30.10 1.48 -1.98
CA HIS A 60 30.69 0.36 -2.70
C HIS A 60 31.11 -0.81 -1.79
N GLN A 61 31.72 -0.51 -0.66
CA GLN A 61 32.07 -1.55 0.33
C GLN A 61 30.83 -2.25 0.87
N PHE A 62 29.78 -1.49 1.13
CA PHE A 62 28.53 -2.02 1.62
C PHE A 62 27.80 -2.86 0.55
N GLU A 63 27.82 -2.42 -0.70
CA GLU A 63 27.33 -3.20 -1.83
C GLU A 63 28.01 -4.55 -1.94
N ASP A 64 29.36 -4.58 -1.89
CA ASP A 64 30.14 -5.81 -2.01
C ASP A 64 29.91 -6.77 -0.84
N GLU A 65 29.84 -6.25 0.36
CA GLU A 65 29.82 -7.08 1.55
C GLU A 65 28.43 -7.54 1.97
N PHE A 66 27.39 -6.78 1.61
CA PHE A 66 26.03 -7.09 2.02
C PHE A 66 25.05 -7.17 0.86
N ILE A 67 24.87 -6.12 0.06
CA ILE A 67 23.80 -6.09 -0.97
C ILE A 67 24.00 -7.22 -2.00
N SER A 68 25.21 -7.35 -2.55
CA SER A 68 25.53 -8.40 -3.53
C SER A 68 25.27 -9.79 -2.97
N LYS A 69 25.66 -10.04 -1.74
CA LYS A 69 25.45 -11.36 -1.09
C LYS A 69 23.98 -11.64 -0.79
N VAL A 70 23.22 -10.63 -0.41
CA VAL A 70 21.76 -10.78 -0.27
C VAL A 70 21.12 -11.12 -1.62
N LEU A 71 21.51 -10.43 -2.70
CA LEU A 71 21.03 -10.74 -4.05
C LEU A 71 21.37 -12.16 -4.48
N GLU A 72 22.59 -12.63 -4.23
CA GLU A 72 23.00 -14.00 -4.49
C GLU A 72 22.16 -15.02 -3.71
N ILE A 73 21.92 -14.77 -2.41
CA ILE A 73 21.08 -15.63 -1.56
C ILE A 73 19.63 -15.66 -2.06
N LEU A 74 19.13 -14.55 -2.63
CA LEU A 74 17.82 -14.43 -3.25
C LEU A 74 17.76 -15.02 -4.67
N GLY A 75 18.88 -15.56 -5.19
CA GLY A 75 18.96 -16.23 -6.50
C GLY A 75 19.19 -15.31 -7.69
N TRP A 76 19.53 -14.04 -7.48
CA TRP A 76 19.81 -13.12 -8.56
C TRP A 76 21.20 -13.32 -9.15
N CYS A 77 21.30 -13.33 -10.48
CA CYS A 77 22.51 -13.03 -11.21
C CYS A 77 22.53 -11.52 -11.51
N PHE A 78 23.70 -10.87 -11.54
CA PHE A 78 23.74 -9.43 -11.76
C PHE A 78 25.01 -8.94 -12.46
N VAL A 79 24.92 -7.76 -13.08
CA VAL A 79 26.02 -6.95 -13.57
C VAL A 79 25.98 -5.63 -12.84
N ARG A 80 27.15 -5.15 -12.37
CA ARG A 80 27.24 -3.91 -11.59
C ARG A 80 27.74 -2.76 -12.42
N GLN A 81 27.18 -1.58 -12.16
CA GLN A 81 27.65 -0.27 -12.67
C GLN A 81 27.87 -0.24 -14.20
N ASP A 82 27.03 -0.96 -14.95
CA ASP A 82 27.12 -0.94 -16.40
C ASP A 82 26.53 0.35 -16.98
N GLU A 83 27.17 0.90 -18.01
CA GLU A 83 26.80 2.19 -18.60
C GLU A 83 25.48 2.08 -19.35
N LYS A 84 24.55 2.99 -19.03
CA LYS A 84 23.24 3.15 -19.67
C LYS A 84 23.02 4.56 -20.16
N ILE A 85 22.34 4.72 -21.28
CA ILE A 85 21.91 6.03 -21.78
C ILE A 85 20.60 6.40 -21.11
N ILE A 86 20.64 7.35 -20.19
CA ILE A 86 19.52 7.89 -19.43
C ILE A 86 19.35 9.36 -19.78
N GLN A 87 18.23 9.74 -20.40
CA GLN A 87 17.99 11.12 -20.86
C GLN A 87 19.15 11.71 -21.70
N GLY A 88 19.75 10.87 -22.56
CA GLY A 88 20.87 11.26 -23.43
C GLY A 88 22.23 11.37 -22.72
N LYS A 89 22.34 11.00 -21.45
CA LYS A 89 23.59 10.97 -20.68
C LYS A 89 23.95 9.53 -20.33
N LEU A 90 25.26 9.27 -20.17
CA LEU A 90 25.75 8.01 -19.64
C LEU A 90 25.65 8.04 -18.13
N GLU A 91 24.89 7.11 -17.57
CA GLU A 91 24.77 6.86 -16.14
C GLU A 91 25.03 5.39 -15.83
N LYS A 92 25.35 5.08 -14.58
CA LYS A 92 25.68 3.73 -14.13
C LYS A 92 24.76 3.32 -13.00
N PRO A 93 23.64 2.65 -13.30
CA PRO A 93 22.84 2.00 -12.28
C PRO A 93 23.68 1.02 -11.46
N ASP A 94 23.43 0.91 -10.17
CA ASP A 94 24.28 0.10 -9.29
C ASP A 94 24.21 -1.38 -9.67
N PHE A 95 23.03 -1.91 -9.97
CA PHE A 95 22.84 -3.30 -10.37
C PHE A 95 21.81 -3.44 -11.49
N LEU A 96 22.16 -4.25 -12.49
CA LEU A 96 21.24 -4.84 -13.44
C LEU A 96 21.04 -6.31 -13.04
N LEU A 97 19.82 -6.68 -12.66
CA LEU A 97 19.47 -8.00 -12.14
C LEU A 97 18.90 -8.89 -13.24
N PHE A 98 19.32 -10.15 -13.24
CA PHE A 98 18.85 -11.19 -14.14
C PHE A 98 18.29 -12.35 -13.32
N SER A 99 17.11 -12.84 -13.66
CA SER A 99 16.47 -13.94 -12.92
C SER A 99 17.19 -15.29 -13.07
N ASN A 100 18.13 -15.41 -14.00
CA ASN A 100 18.96 -16.60 -14.19
C ASN A 100 20.25 -16.28 -14.95
N ASP A 101 21.21 -17.21 -14.90
CA ASP A 101 22.52 -17.07 -15.54
C ASP A 101 22.46 -17.01 -17.07
N LYS A 102 21.49 -17.70 -17.70
CA LYS A 102 21.32 -17.66 -19.16
C LYS A 102 21.01 -16.23 -19.66
N LEU A 103 20.13 -15.51 -18.95
CA LEU A 103 19.80 -14.13 -19.30
C LEU A 103 21.00 -13.21 -19.08
N LYS A 104 21.73 -13.39 -17.97
CA LYS A 104 22.95 -12.65 -17.71
C LYS A 104 23.99 -12.88 -18.81
N SER A 105 24.28 -14.14 -19.16
CA SER A 105 25.26 -14.49 -20.20
C SER A 105 24.85 -13.93 -21.57
N LYS A 106 23.55 -13.97 -21.91
CA LYS A 106 23.05 -13.34 -23.15
C LYS A 106 23.37 -11.84 -23.18
N TYR A 107 23.14 -11.15 -22.07
CA TYR A 107 23.44 -9.73 -21.94
C TYR A 107 24.95 -9.44 -22.00
N GLU A 108 25.78 -10.22 -21.31
CA GLU A 108 27.23 -10.05 -21.29
C GLU A 108 27.87 -10.22 -22.67
N ASN A 109 27.28 -11.02 -23.54
CA ASN A 109 27.71 -11.24 -24.92
C ASN A 109 27.33 -10.11 -25.90
N LEU A 110 26.55 -9.11 -25.48
CA LEU A 110 26.29 -7.92 -26.29
C LEU A 110 27.54 -7.07 -26.40
N ASP A 111 27.72 -6.41 -27.54
CA ASP A 111 28.78 -5.40 -27.68
C ASP A 111 28.54 -4.17 -26.78
N LYS A 112 29.58 -3.41 -26.54
CA LYS A 112 29.56 -2.28 -25.59
C LYS A 112 28.51 -1.21 -25.95
N GLU A 113 28.34 -0.90 -27.24
CA GLU A 113 27.39 0.13 -27.67
C GLU A 113 25.95 -0.33 -27.52
N THR A 114 25.68 -1.59 -27.90
CA THR A 114 24.37 -2.23 -27.72
C THR A 114 23.99 -2.28 -26.24
N LYS A 115 24.91 -2.60 -25.33
CA LYS A 115 24.67 -2.62 -23.89
C LYS A 115 24.15 -1.29 -23.36
N LYS A 116 24.65 -0.15 -23.85
CA LYS A 116 24.24 1.18 -23.37
C LYS A 116 22.75 1.47 -23.59
N SER A 117 22.14 0.93 -24.64
CA SER A 117 20.72 1.11 -24.97
C SER A 117 19.86 -0.12 -24.66
N SER A 118 20.47 -1.30 -24.42
CA SER A 118 19.75 -2.53 -24.12
C SER A 118 19.02 -2.45 -22.77
N ASN A 119 17.82 -3.02 -22.75
CA ASN A 119 17.03 -3.27 -21.53
C ASN A 119 16.83 -4.78 -21.28
N ASP A 120 17.73 -5.63 -21.83
CA ASP A 120 17.71 -7.10 -21.69
C ASP A 120 18.18 -7.54 -20.28
N PHE A 121 17.60 -6.98 -19.24
CA PHE A 121 17.75 -7.40 -17.84
C PHE A 121 16.36 -7.49 -17.20
N THR A 122 16.24 -8.22 -16.09
CA THR A 122 14.94 -8.45 -15.45
C THR A 122 14.52 -7.21 -14.64
N ILE A 123 15.35 -6.74 -13.73
CA ILE A 123 15.08 -5.63 -12.81
C ILE A 123 16.32 -4.74 -12.72
N ILE A 124 16.10 -3.46 -12.51
CA ILE A 124 17.13 -2.50 -12.10
C ILE A 124 17.08 -2.31 -10.58
N LEU A 125 18.23 -2.34 -9.93
CA LEU A 125 18.34 -2.01 -8.51
C LEU A 125 19.27 -0.84 -8.32
N GLU A 126 18.83 0.12 -7.56
CA GLU A 126 19.61 1.23 -7.02
C GLU A 126 19.85 1.00 -5.54
N SER A 127 21.08 1.16 -5.10
CA SER A 127 21.47 1.02 -3.71
C SER A 127 21.93 2.35 -3.12
N LYS A 128 21.91 2.44 -1.81
CA LYS A 128 22.46 3.57 -1.07
C LYS A 128 23.22 3.06 0.14
N ALA A 129 24.20 3.83 0.58
CA ALA A 129 24.93 3.52 1.80
C ALA A 129 23.97 3.31 2.98
N TYR A 130 24.33 2.43 3.89
CA TYR A 130 23.50 1.96 4.99
C TYR A 130 22.81 3.07 5.81
N ASN A 131 23.48 4.21 6.01
CA ASN A 131 22.97 5.34 6.79
C ASN A 131 22.12 6.32 5.97
N ILE A 132 22.03 6.17 4.66
CA ILE A 132 21.30 7.08 3.79
C ILE A 132 19.81 6.72 3.80
N GLU A 133 18.96 7.71 3.97
CA GLU A 133 17.52 7.54 3.82
C GLU A 133 17.16 7.40 2.35
N ILE A 134 16.36 6.37 2.02
CA ILE A 134 15.95 6.09 0.64
C ILE A 134 14.86 7.05 0.13
N ASP A 135 14.34 7.92 0.98
CA ASP A 135 13.33 8.92 0.65
C ASP A 135 13.63 10.25 1.36
N ASN A 136 14.73 10.86 0.98
CA ASN A 136 15.15 12.13 1.59
C ASN A 136 14.79 13.32 0.70
N LYS A 137 13.73 14.03 1.04
CA LYS A 137 13.24 15.21 0.31
C LYS A 137 14.21 16.40 0.26
N LYS A 138 15.25 16.39 1.09
CA LYS A 138 16.24 17.48 1.18
C LYS A 138 17.44 17.28 0.25
N VAL A 139 17.58 16.11 -0.35
CA VAL A 139 18.70 15.79 -1.25
C VAL A 139 18.29 16.11 -2.69
N LYS A 140 19.18 16.79 -3.43
CA LYS A 140 18.96 17.19 -4.82
C LYS A 140 18.65 16.01 -5.73
N ASP A 141 19.28 14.86 -5.46
CA ASP A 141 19.03 13.58 -6.15
C ASP A 141 18.42 12.59 -5.16
N ASN A 142 17.11 12.73 -4.89
CA ASN A 142 16.39 11.80 -4.04
C ASN A 142 16.39 10.39 -4.69
N PRO A 143 16.89 9.35 -4.00
CA PRO A 143 16.97 7.98 -4.52
C PRO A 143 15.65 7.44 -5.06
N HIS A 144 14.54 7.81 -4.43
CA HIS A 144 13.20 7.48 -4.90
C HIS A 144 12.92 7.98 -6.32
N PHE A 145 13.28 9.22 -6.65
CA PHE A 145 13.08 9.74 -8.01
C PHE A 145 14.16 9.25 -8.98
N GLN A 146 15.34 8.90 -8.50
CA GLN A 146 16.41 8.34 -9.32
C GLN A 146 15.98 7.01 -9.93
N ILE A 147 15.48 6.07 -9.12
CA ILE A 147 15.01 4.77 -9.64
C ILE A 147 13.83 4.92 -10.61
N LEU A 148 12.86 5.79 -10.32
CA LEU A 148 11.73 6.04 -11.23
C LEU A 148 12.19 6.61 -12.57
N ARG A 149 13.19 7.51 -12.57
CA ARG A 149 13.80 8.03 -13.78
C ARG A 149 14.48 6.93 -14.61
N TYR A 150 15.18 6.01 -13.96
CA TYR A 150 15.76 4.85 -14.62
C TYR A 150 14.70 3.97 -15.26
N LEU A 151 13.66 3.62 -14.51
CA LEU A 151 12.56 2.79 -15.00
C LEU A 151 11.88 3.38 -16.25
N GLY A 152 11.56 4.67 -16.21
CA GLY A 152 10.94 5.37 -17.33
C GLY A 152 11.82 5.41 -18.58
N ASN A 153 13.11 5.75 -18.44
CA ASN A 153 14.04 5.85 -19.57
C ASN A 153 14.42 4.50 -20.17
N LEU A 154 14.61 3.49 -19.36
CA LEU A 154 14.98 2.14 -19.79
C LEU A 154 13.74 1.28 -20.13
N LYS A 155 12.53 1.86 -20.07
CA LYS A 155 11.27 1.17 -20.35
C LYS A 155 11.11 -0.12 -19.56
N LYS A 156 11.48 -0.07 -18.27
CA LYS A 156 11.31 -1.19 -17.34
C LYS A 156 10.10 -0.97 -16.46
N ASN A 157 9.35 -2.06 -16.23
CA ASN A 157 8.19 -2.03 -15.36
C ASN A 157 8.62 -2.08 -13.88
N TYR A 158 9.65 -2.86 -13.55
CA TYR A 158 9.97 -3.17 -12.16
C TYR A 158 11.36 -2.67 -11.77
N GLY A 159 11.47 -2.17 -10.54
CA GLY A 159 12.71 -1.72 -9.95
C GLY A 159 12.77 -1.90 -8.45
N PHE A 160 14.00 -2.07 -7.95
CA PHE A 160 14.30 -2.12 -6.52
C PHE A 160 15.10 -0.90 -6.10
N LEU A 161 14.83 -0.42 -4.88
CA LEU A 161 15.64 0.58 -4.21
C LEU A 161 15.95 0.08 -2.80
N THR A 162 17.22 0.13 -2.38
CA THR A 162 17.60 -0.33 -1.04
C THR A 162 18.74 0.47 -0.45
N ASN A 163 18.78 0.57 0.89
CA ASN A 163 19.95 0.91 1.68
C ASN A 163 20.35 -0.26 2.60
N GLY A 164 19.95 -1.49 2.24
CA GLY A 164 20.15 -2.70 3.03
C GLY A 164 19.21 -2.87 4.20
N ARG A 165 18.76 -1.78 4.84
CA ARG A 165 17.76 -1.80 5.90
C ARG A 165 16.37 -1.89 5.32
N PHE A 166 16.03 -0.96 4.43
CA PHE A 166 14.76 -0.90 3.72
C PHE A 166 14.94 -1.38 2.29
N TRP A 167 14.03 -2.22 1.84
CA TRP A 167 13.94 -2.71 0.48
C TRP A 167 12.59 -2.28 -0.09
N ARG A 168 12.63 -1.54 -1.19
CA ARG A 168 11.46 -0.98 -1.83
C ARG A 168 11.31 -1.51 -3.25
N PHE A 169 10.10 -1.94 -3.60
CA PHE A 169 9.71 -2.42 -4.92
C PHE A 169 8.78 -1.42 -5.59
N TYR A 170 9.03 -1.16 -6.86
CA TYR A 170 8.24 -0.28 -7.71
C TYR A 170 7.67 -1.02 -8.91
N ASP A 171 6.40 -0.72 -9.27
CA ASP A 171 5.78 -1.06 -10.55
C ASP A 171 5.51 0.23 -11.33
N ASN A 172 6.34 0.48 -12.33
CA ASN A 172 6.25 1.65 -13.21
C ASN A 172 5.12 1.57 -14.25
N SER A 173 4.46 0.42 -14.38
CA SER A 173 3.29 0.25 -15.26
C SER A 173 2.03 0.92 -14.70
N ILE A 174 2.07 1.38 -13.44
CA ILE A 174 0.94 2.03 -12.75
C ILE A 174 1.02 3.54 -12.97
N LEU A 175 -0.10 4.16 -13.35
CA LEU A 175 -0.23 5.60 -13.40
C LEU A 175 0.09 6.20 -12.02
N ASN A 176 0.86 7.30 -11.99
CA ASN A 176 1.38 7.90 -10.75
C ASN A 176 2.33 6.99 -9.94
N SER A 177 3.17 6.23 -10.62
CA SER A 177 4.16 5.32 -10.03
C SER A 177 5.02 5.94 -8.92
N ASN A 178 5.22 7.27 -8.93
CA ASN A 178 5.94 8.02 -7.91
C ASN A 178 5.29 7.98 -6.51
N LYS A 179 4.04 7.52 -6.40
CA LYS A 179 3.30 7.40 -5.14
C LYS A 179 2.94 5.96 -4.80
N VAL A 180 3.40 5.00 -5.61
CA VAL A 180 3.00 3.60 -5.50
C VAL A 180 4.24 2.74 -5.34
N PHE A 181 4.40 2.14 -4.17
CA PHE A 181 5.50 1.23 -3.88
C PHE A 181 5.15 0.27 -2.75
N TYR A 182 5.90 -0.81 -2.68
CA TYR A 182 5.91 -1.73 -1.55
C TYR A 182 7.28 -1.69 -0.88
N GLU A 183 7.33 -1.59 0.45
CA GLU A 183 8.57 -1.49 1.21
C GLU A 183 8.57 -2.42 2.41
N ILE A 184 9.71 -3.00 2.71
CA ILE A 184 9.90 -3.86 3.86
C ILE A 184 11.19 -3.52 4.59
N ASN A 185 11.19 -3.68 5.91
CA ASN A 185 12.37 -3.44 6.76
C ASN A 185 13.09 -4.76 7.03
N LEU A 186 14.11 -5.06 6.22
CA LEU A 186 14.91 -6.28 6.37
C LEU A 186 15.74 -6.29 7.66
N GLU A 187 16.25 -5.12 8.09
CA GLU A 187 16.97 -5.00 9.36
C GLU A 187 16.12 -5.50 10.53
N LYS A 188 14.88 -5.02 10.61
CA LYS A 188 13.95 -5.41 11.67
C LYS A 188 13.56 -6.89 11.58
N ILE A 189 13.39 -7.41 10.38
CA ILE A 189 13.14 -8.85 10.16
C ILE A 189 14.31 -9.69 10.71
N ILE A 190 15.56 -9.24 10.47
CA ILE A 190 16.76 -9.92 10.95
C ILE A 190 16.85 -9.82 12.49
N GLU A 191 16.64 -8.63 13.06
CA GLU A 191 16.72 -8.41 14.51
C GLU A 191 15.64 -9.23 15.26
N ASP A 192 14.42 -9.24 14.75
CA ASP A 192 13.29 -9.95 15.37
C ASP A 192 13.20 -11.44 14.98
N GLN A 193 14.01 -11.93 14.03
CA GLN A 193 13.90 -13.27 13.42
C GLN A 193 12.48 -13.61 12.95
N ASN A 194 11.80 -12.60 12.39
CA ASN A 194 10.39 -12.70 12.00
C ASN A 194 10.24 -13.43 10.66
N ILE A 195 9.95 -14.74 10.71
CA ILE A 195 9.81 -15.59 9.53
C ILE A 195 8.60 -15.21 8.69
N GLU A 196 7.52 -14.79 9.30
CA GLU A 196 6.31 -14.39 8.57
C GLU A 196 6.55 -13.11 7.75
N ALA A 197 7.18 -12.10 8.34
CA ALA A 197 7.58 -10.90 7.60
C ALA A 197 8.63 -11.22 6.52
N PHE A 198 9.53 -12.18 6.80
CA PHE A 198 10.50 -12.65 5.82
C PHE A 198 9.86 -13.34 4.63
N ALA A 199 8.75 -14.07 4.81
CA ALA A 199 8.00 -14.66 3.70
C ALA A 199 7.54 -13.59 2.70
N TYR A 200 7.02 -12.46 3.18
CA TYR A 200 6.67 -11.32 2.32
C TYR A 200 7.88 -10.68 1.65
N PHE A 201 9.01 -10.58 2.35
CA PHE A 201 10.25 -10.10 1.73
C PHE A 201 10.70 -11.01 0.58
N TYR A 202 10.76 -12.31 0.83
CA TYR A 202 11.18 -13.30 -0.16
C TYR A 202 10.24 -13.32 -1.37
N SER A 203 8.93 -13.23 -1.15
CA SER A 203 7.91 -13.23 -2.21
C SER A 203 8.03 -12.07 -3.19
N VAL A 204 8.58 -10.93 -2.77
CA VAL A 204 8.73 -9.75 -3.64
C VAL A 204 10.14 -9.64 -4.21
N PHE A 205 11.18 -9.98 -3.42
CA PHE A 205 12.56 -9.66 -3.79
C PHE A 205 13.39 -10.85 -4.29
N SER A 206 12.83 -12.07 -4.31
CA SER A 206 13.52 -13.26 -4.82
C SER A 206 13.47 -13.34 -6.36
N ALA A 207 14.57 -13.77 -6.97
CA ALA A 207 14.67 -13.99 -8.42
C ALA A 207 13.69 -15.06 -8.91
N PHE A 208 13.32 -16.02 -8.06
CA PHE A 208 12.38 -17.09 -8.36
C PHE A 208 11.04 -16.57 -8.90
N ASN A 209 10.59 -15.41 -8.43
CA ASN A 209 9.30 -14.82 -8.80
C ASN A 209 9.34 -14.04 -10.13
N PHE A 210 10.48 -14.02 -10.80
CA PHE A 210 10.71 -13.32 -12.09
C PHE A 210 11.24 -14.28 -13.16
N THR A 211 11.02 -15.59 -13.02
CA THR A 211 11.39 -16.57 -14.02
C THR A 211 10.26 -16.80 -15.03
N GLU A 212 10.58 -17.07 -16.30
CA GLU A 212 9.60 -17.28 -17.38
C GLU A 212 8.57 -18.38 -17.08
N LYS A 213 8.90 -19.36 -16.22
CA LYS A 213 8.04 -20.50 -15.90
C LYS A 213 7.13 -20.29 -14.71
N GLU A 214 7.51 -19.41 -13.79
CA GLU A 214 6.86 -19.24 -12.48
C GLU A 214 6.91 -17.77 -12.05
N ASP A 215 6.47 -16.87 -12.92
CA ASP A 215 6.37 -15.44 -12.59
C ASP A 215 5.15 -15.18 -11.70
N HIS A 216 5.23 -15.68 -10.47
CA HIS A 216 4.17 -15.53 -9.47
C HIS A 216 3.88 -14.08 -9.16
N LEU A 217 4.90 -13.21 -9.17
CA LEU A 217 4.70 -11.81 -8.83
C LEU A 217 3.93 -11.07 -9.92
N GLU A 218 4.19 -11.34 -11.19
CA GLU A 218 3.44 -10.74 -12.29
C GLU A 218 1.97 -11.19 -12.28
N ILE A 219 1.72 -12.48 -12.03
CA ILE A 219 0.36 -13.01 -11.87
C ILE A 219 -0.33 -12.31 -10.69
N THR A 220 0.36 -12.18 -9.57
CA THR A 220 -0.19 -11.48 -8.38
C THR A 220 -0.49 -10.01 -8.69
N LEU A 221 0.38 -9.31 -9.43
CA LEU A 221 0.15 -7.93 -9.84
C LEU A 221 -1.01 -7.80 -10.83
N GLN A 222 -1.16 -8.73 -11.76
CA GLN A 222 -2.29 -8.76 -12.71
C GLN A 222 -3.60 -9.00 -11.96
N ASN A 223 -3.66 -10.00 -11.08
CA ASN A 223 -4.84 -10.27 -10.26
C ASN A 223 -5.19 -9.06 -9.37
N ASN A 224 -4.18 -8.42 -8.79
CA ASN A 224 -4.36 -7.20 -8.00
C ASN A 224 -4.96 -6.05 -8.82
N LYS A 225 -4.57 -5.87 -10.09
CA LYS A 225 -5.19 -4.87 -10.99
C LYS A 225 -6.65 -5.22 -11.28
N LEU A 226 -6.95 -6.50 -11.56
CA LEU A 226 -8.32 -6.95 -11.81
C LEU A 226 -9.20 -6.79 -10.57
N SER A 227 -8.69 -7.14 -9.38
CA SER A 227 -9.38 -6.96 -8.11
C SER A 227 -9.68 -5.48 -7.84
N LYS A 228 -8.73 -4.57 -8.09
CA LYS A 228 -8.98 -3.13 -7.94
C LYS A 228 -10.09 -2.63 -8.85
N ILE A 229 -10.10 -3.03 -10.12
CA ILE A 229 -11.15 -2.65 -11.07
C ILE A 229 -12.50 -3.19 -10.60
N LYS A 230 -12.55 -4.45 -10.19
CA LYS A 230 -13.77 -5.07 -9.69
C LYS A 230 -14.31 -4.34 -8.45
N ILE A 231 -13.47 -4.07 -7.45
CA ILE A 231 -13.85 -3.32 -6.23
C ILE A 231 -14.40 -1.94 -6.60
N GLU A 232 -13.77 -1.25 -7.54
CA GLU A 232 -14.22 0.07 -8.00
C GLU A 232 -15.60 -0.01 -8.68
N ASP A 233 -15.82 -1.01 -9.54
CA ASP A 233 -17.08 -1.20 -10.24
C ASP A 233 -18.21 -1.65 -9.31
N ASP A 234 -17.90 -2.51 -8.35
CA ASP A 234 -18.85 -2.95 -7.33
C ASP A 234 -19.23 -1.80 -6.40
N LEU A 235 -18.27 -0.95 -5.99
CA LEU A 235 -18.57 0.25 -5.21
C LEU A 235 -19.44 1.24 -6.00
N LYS A 236 -19.17 1.45 -7.28
CA LYS A 236 -20.04 2.24 -8.17
C LYS A 236 -21.44 1.65 -8.25
N SER A 237 -21.55 0.33 -8.35
CA SER A 237 -22.83 -0.38 -8.39
C SER A 237 -23.64 -0.16 -7.12
N ILE A 238 -23.04 -0.21 -5.95
CA ILE A 238 -23.70 0.06 -4.67
C ILE A 238 -24.13 1.53 -4.58
N ILE A 239 -23.28 2.46 -4.93
CA ILE A 239 -23.58 3.89 -4.81
C ILE A 239 -24.67 4.31 -5.79
N TYR A 240 -24.58 3.89 -7.06
CA TYR A 240 -25.45 4.36 -8.14
C TYR A 240 -26.55 3.39 -8.56
N GLY A 241 -26.60 2.18 -7.98
CA GLY A 241 -27.69 1.24 -8.22
C GLY A 241 -27.64 0.58 -9.58
N THR A 242 -26.49 0.12 -10.04
CA THR A 242 -26.37 -0.67 -11.27
C THR A 242 -26.58 -2.16 -11.01
N ASN A 243 -26.93 -2.93 -12.05
CA ASN A 243 -27.08 -4.39 -12.00
C ASN A 243 -28.15 -4.92 -11.02
N GLY A 244 -29.23 -4.17 -10.81
CA GLY A 244 -30.37 -4.60 -9.96
C GLY A 244 -30.18 -4.33 -8.46
N ASN A 245 -29.09 -3.68 -8.06
CA ASN A 245 -28.90 -3.19 -6.71
C ASN A 245 -29.67 -1.87 -6.49
N GLU A 246 -30.25 -1.68 -5.31
CA GLU A 246 -30.83 -0.40 -4.90
C GLU A 246 -29.72 0.65 -4.76
N SER A 247 -29.92 1.81 -5.39
CA SER A 247 -28.95 2.92 -5.30
C SER A 247 -28.90 3.47 -3.89
N LEU A 248 -27.73 3.36 -3.25
CA LEU A 248 -27.50 3.97 -1.94
C LEU A 248 -27.71 5.49 -1.98
N PHE A 249 -27.32 6.11 -3.09
CA PHE A 249 -27.50 7.53 -3.33
C PHE A 249 -28.98 7.92 -3.37
N GLU A 250 -29.82 7.16 -4.09
CA GLU A 250 -31.26 7.37 -4.16
C GLU A 250 -31.94 7.08 -2.83
N PHE A 251 -31.50 6.02 -2.12
CA PHE A 251 -31.99 5.71 -0.79
C PHE A 251 -31.80 6.90 0.18
N ILE A 252 -30.58 7.40 0.29
CA ILE A 252 -30.24 8.56 1.15
C ILE A 252 -31.03 9.79 0.71
N GLY A 253 -31.01 10.10 -0.59
CA GLY A 253 -31.73 11.25 -1.15
C GLY A 253 -33.24 11.20 -0.88
N SER A 254 -33.87 10.02 -0.98
CA SER A 254 -35.29 9.84 -0.70
C SER A 254 -35.63 10.10 0.77
N ARG A 255 -34.78 9.67 1.70
CA ARG A 255 -34.96 9.93 3.14
C ARG A 255 -34.86 11.43 3.44
N ILE A 256 -33.86 12.11 2.86
CA ILE A 256 -33.72 13.56 3.00
C ILE A 256 -34.94 14.29 2.40
N TYR A 257 -35.34 13.92 1.18
CA TYR A 257 -36.50 14.54 0.53
C TYR A 257 -37.80 14.37 1.34
N ASN A 258 -38.04 13.16 1.84
CA ASN A 258 -39.27 12.87 2.60
C ASN A 258 -39.41 13.72 3.86
N LYS A 259 -38.28 14.04 4.50
CA LYS A 259 -38.24 14.84 5.74
C LYS A 259 -38.17 16.35 5.52
N THR A 260 -37.48 16.80 4.47
CA THR A 260 -37.17 18.22 4.29
C THR A 260 -37.97 18.88 3.18
N LYS A 261 -38.38 18.13 2.16
CA LYS A 261 -38.96 18.64 0.90
C LYS A 261 -38.08 19.69 0.21
N ALA A 262 -36.78 19.66 0.46
CA ALA A 262 -35.80 20.59 -0.07
C ALA A 262 -35.64 20.43 -1.60
N ASP A 263 -34.96 21.39 -2.23
CA ASP A 263 -34.58 21.35 -3.64
C ASP A 263 -33.69 20.16 -3.95
N LEU A 264 -33.89 19.53 -5.12
CA LEU A 264 -33.20 18.31 -5.53
C LEU A 264 -31.68 18.49 -5.62
N LYS A 265 -31.22 19.68 -6.03
CA LYS A 265 -29.79 19.99 -6.09
C LYS A 265 -29.16 19.99 -4.70
N LEU A 266 -29.86 20.58 -3.75
CA LEU A 266 -29.41 20.63 -2.36
C LEU A 266 -29.40 19.23 -1.73
N ILE A 267 -30.42 18.41 -2.03
CA ILE A 267 -30.48 17.01 -1.61
C ILE A 267 -29.30 16.22 -2.21
N TYR A 268 -29.04 16.40 -3.50
CA TYR A 268 -27.91 15.78 -4.19
C TYR A 268 -26.60 16.11 -3.49
N GLU A 269 -26.31 17.39 -3.25
CA GLU A 269 -25.08 17.83 -2.60
C GLU A 269 -24.94 17.25 -1.18
N ASN A 270 -26.01 17.27 -0.38
CA ASN A 270 -25.99 16.71 0.98
C ASN A 270 -25.78 15.19 0.97
N SER A 271 -26.41 14.44 0.05
CA SER A 271 -26.24 13.00 -0.09
C SER A 271 -24.79 12.66 -0.49
N LEU A 272 -24.22 13.42 -1.41
CA LEU A 272 -22.84 13.24 -1.88
C LEU A 272 -21.82 13.44 -0.76
N TYR A 273 -21.93 14.56 -0.02
CA TYR A 273 -21.07 14.82 1.14
C TYR A 273 -21.21 13.75 2.21
N PHE A 274 -22.43 13.28 2.46
CA PHE A 274 -22.68 12.23 3.45
C PHE A 274 -21.95 10.93 3.08
N ILE A 275 -22.11 10.45 1.84
CA ILE A 275 -21.45 9.25 1.35
C ILE A 275 -19.91 9.43 1.43
N PHE A 276 -19.39 10.56 0.99
CA PHE A 276 -17.94 10.80 1.04
C PHE A 276 -17.39 10.84 2.46
N ARG A 277 -18.12 11.38 3.45
CA ARG A 277 -17.72 11.30 4.85
C ARG A 277 -17.61 9.85 5.33
N LEU A 278 -18.61 9.03 5.03
CA LEU A 278 -18.61 7.61 5.40
C LEU A 278 -17.44 6.86 4.75
N LEU A 279 -17.23 7.04 3.44
CA LEU A 279 -16.11 6.43 2.71
C LEU A 279 -14.75 6.89 3.25
N PHE A 280 -14.61 8.17 3.58
CA PHE A 280 -13.38 8.70 4.16
C PHE A 280 -13.07 8.05 5.51
N ILE A 281 -14.07 7.93 6.39
CA ILE A 281 -13.90 7.32 7.71
C ILE A 281 -13.60 5.82 7.56
N ALA A 282 -14.31 5.09 6.70
CA ALA A 282 -14.04 3.69 6.41
C ALA A 282 -12.59 3.48 5.93
N TYR A 283 -12.14 4.29 4.96
CA TYR A 283 -10.76 4.27 4.50
C TYR A 283 -9.75 4.61 5.62
N PHE A 284 -10.08 5.59 6.46
CA PHE A 284 -9.25 5.95 7.60
C PHE A 284 -9.13 4.79 8.60
N GLU A 285 -10.22 4.12 8.92
CA GLU A 285 -10.21 2.95 9.81
C GLU A 285 -9.30 1.85 9.27
N ASP A 286 -9.42 1.50 8.00
CA ASP A 286 -8.60 0.46 7.38
C ASP A 286 -7.11 0.84 7.32
N LYS A 287 -6.82 2.10 7.02
CA LYS A 287 -5.44 2.58 6.90
C LYS A 287 -4.74 2.72 8.25
N PHE A 288 -5.47 3.05 9.30
CA PHE A 288 -4.95 3.37 10.62
C PHE A 288 -5.44 2.43 11.73
N GLU A 289 -5.83 1.21 11.36
CA GLU A 289 -6.33 0.18 12.28
C GLU A 289 -5.45 0.01 13.52
N ILE A 290 -4.13 -0.02 13.35
CA ILE A 290 -3.16 -0.17 14.45
C ILE A 290 -3.24 0.96 15.47
N ILE A 291 -3.51 2.20 15.02
CA ILE A 291 -3.70 3.34 15.94
C ILE A 291 -4.99 3.16 16.71
N LEU A 292 -6.05 2.76 16.02
CA LEU A 292 -7.36 2.55 16.62
C LEU A 292 -7.34 1.41 17.65
N GLU A 293 -6.56 0.35 17.40
CA GLU A 293 -6.42 -0.76 18.34
C GLU A 293 -5.69 -0.39 19.64
N LYS A 294 -4.66 0.45 19.56
CA LYS A 294 -3.96 0.95 20.75
C LYS A 294 -4.84 1.82 21.65
N HIS A 295 -5.87 2.40 21.07
CA HIS A 295 -6.81 3.29 21.73
C HIS A 295 -8.22 2.67 21.76
N LYS A 296 -8.38 1.46 22.31
CA LYS A 296 -9.67 0.72 22.35
C LYS A 296 -10.87 1.57 22.80
N TYR A 297 -10.68 2.44 23.79
CA TYR A 297 -11.73 3.35 24.23
C TYR A 297 -12.20 4.32 23.15
N PHE A 298 -11.32 4.67 22.22
CA PHE A 298 -11.61 5.61 21.14
C PHE A 298 -12.11 4.92 19.89
N LYS A 299 -11.65 3.70 19.62
CA LYS A 299 -12.22 2.85 18.56
C LYS A 299 -13.74 2.86 18.69
N SER A 300 -14.29 2.68 19.90
CA SER A 300 -15.73 2.72 20.16
C SER A 300 -16.41 4.07 19.91
N LYS A 301 -15.66 5.17 19.78
CA LYS A 301 -16.20 6.54 19.63
C LYS A 301 -15.98 7.16 18.26
N ILE A 302 -15.15 6.56 17.41
CA ILE A 302 -14.77 7.10 16.11
C ILE A 302 -14.87 6.09 14.97
N SER A 303 -15.29 4.84 15.25
CA SER A 303 -15.36 3.75 14.28
C SER A 303 -16.78 3.55 13.75
N LEU A 304 -16.94 3.57 12.44
CA LEU A 304 -18.19 3.18 11.78
C LEU A 304 -18.49 1.70 11.94
N ARG A 305 -17.45 0.84 11.99
CA ARG A 305 -17.61 -0.60 12.20
C ARG A 305 -18.18 -0.87 13.59
N THR A 306 -17.64 -0.23 14.62
CA THR A 306 -18.18 -0.34 15.98
C THR A 306 -19.60 0.20 16.08
N LEU A 307 -19.90 1.32 15.40
CA LEU A 307 -21.26 1.84 15.33
C LEU A 307 -22.21 0.83 14.69
N LEU A 308 -21.79 0.18 13.60
CA LEU A 308 -22.59 -0.85 12.93
C LEU A 308 -22.81 -2.08 13.83
N GLU A 309 -21.78 -2.54 14.55
CA GLU A 309 -21.87 -3.63 15.54
C GLU A 309 -22.92 -3.30 16.62
N ASN A 310 -22.85 -2.10 17.21
CA ASN A 310 -23.82 -1.64 18.20
C ASN A 310 -25.25 -1.63 17.65
N LEU A 311 -25.45 -1.16 16.43
CA LEU A 311 -26.76 -1.15 15.75
C LEU A 311 -27.27 -2.57 15.41
N GLN A 312 -26.38 -3.56 15.32
CA GLN A 312 -26.75 -4.95 15.07
C GLN A 312 -27.17 -5.67 16.34
N GLU A 313 -26.53 -5.35 17.47
CA GLU A 313 -26.80 -5.99 18.78
C GLU A 313 -28.11 -5.54 19.42
N ASP A 314 -28.55 -4.30 19.20
CA ASP A 314 -29.78 -3.75 19.78
C ASP A 314 -30.79 -3.35 18.68
N GLU A 315 -31.76 -4.24 18.44
CA GLU A 315 -32.85 -3.99 17.46
C GLU A 315 -33.77 -2.81 17.85
N ASN A 316 -33.75 -2.39 19.11
CA ASN A 316 -34.56 -1.30 19.66
C ASN A 316 -33.74 -0.03 19.92
N SER A 317 -32.48 0.02 19.48
CA SER A 317 -31.63 1.18 19.67
C SER A 317 -32.29 2.43 19.04
N SER A 318 -32.07 3.55 19.68
CA SER A 318 -32.48 4.85 19.14
C SER A 318 -31.36 5.85 19.43
N GLY A 319 -30.80 6.43 18.37
CA GLY A 319 -29.77 7.44 18.53
C GLY A 319 -28.47 7.20 17.75
N GLY A 320 -28.41 6.14 16.94
CA GLY A 320 -27.23 5.83 16.12
C GLY A 320 -26.82 6.97 15.19
N PHE A 321 -27.76 7.75 14.70
CA PHE A 321 -27.43 8.91 13.88
C PHE A 321 -26.73 10.01 14.71
N GLY A 322 -27.13 10.23 15.97
CA GLY A 322 -26.43 11.14 16.88
C GLY A 322 -25.01 10.68 17.21
N GLU A 323 -24.79 9.35 17.31
CA GLU A 323 -23.43 8.81 17.45
C GLU A 323 -22.61 9.05 16.18
N LEU A 324 -23.20 8.90 14.99
CA LEU A 324 -22.54 9.21 13.73
C LEU A 324 -22.17 10.70 13.61
N GLU A 325 -23.07 11.59 14.01
CA GLU A 325 -22.77 13.04 14.06
C GLU A 325 -21.60 13.35 15.01
N ASN A 326 -21.52 12.68 16.15
CA ASN A 326 -20.39 12.79 17.06
C ASN A 326 -19.08 12.30 16.42
N ILE A 327 -19.13 11.21 15.66
CA ILE A 327 -17.98 10.73 14.86
C ILE A 327 -17.56 11.81 13.89
N PHE A 328 -18.46 12.38 13.08
CA PHE A 328 -18.16 13.45 12.13
C PHE A 328 -17.53 14.66 12.81
N ASN A 329 -18.03 15.05 13.98
CA ASN A 329 -17.49 16.16 14.78
C ASN A 329 -16.05 15.90 15.23
N ILE A 330 -15.72 14.67 15.62
CA ILE A 330 -14.36 14.29 16.03
C ILE A 330 -13.41 14.39 14.84
N TYR A 331 -13.82 13.94 13.67
CA TYR A 331 -13.01 14.08 12.45
C TYR A 331 -12.87 15.54 11.98
N ASN A 332 -13.91 16.37 12.18
CA ASN A 332 -13.87 17.79 11.82
C ASN A 332 -12.98 18.62 12.75
N LYS A 333 -13.12 18.46 14.06
CA LYS A 333 -12.49 19.31 15.07
C LYS A 333 -11.21 18.74 15.66
N GLY A 334 -10.93 17.47 15.40
CA GLY A 334 -9.91 16.71 16.11
C GLY A 334 -10.27 16.55 17.59
N LYS A 335 -9.49 15.73 18.31
CA LYS A 335 -9.63 15.63 19.75
C LYS A 335 -8.24 15.58 20.37
N GLY A 336 -7.87 16.63 21.11
CA GLY A 336 -6.50 16.87 21.58
C GLY A 336 -5.87 15.78 22.44
N ASN A 337 -6.67 14.87 23.02
CA ASN A 337 -6.16 13.76 23.84
C ASN A 337 -5.78 12.52 23.02
N PHE A 338 -5.87 12.56 21.67
CA PHE A 338 -5.76 11.37 20.80
C PHE A 338 -4.75 11.48 19.68
N ASP A 339 -4.03 12.59 19.58
CA ASP A 339 -3.24 12.90 18.39
C ASP A 339 -4.02 12.73 17.07
N MET A 340 -5.37 12.84 17.16
CA MET A 340 -6.25 12.77 16.01
C MET A 340 -6.08 14.04 15.19
N PRO A 341 -5.58 13.97 13.96
CA PRO A 341 -5.43 15.16 13.15
C PRO A 341 -6.78 15.76 12.81
N VAL A 342 -6.83 17.08 12.68
CA VAL A 342 -8.01 17.80 12.19
C VAL A 342 -8.10 17.61 10.68
N PHE A 343 -9.19 17.03 10.21
CA PHE A 343 -9.46 16.85 8.77
C PHE A 343 -10.32 18.00 8.25
N ASN A 344 -9.80 19.23 8.34
CA ASN A 344 -10.52 20.47 8.01
C ASN A 344 -10.55 20.83 6.51
N GLY A 345 -10.38 19.87 5.62
CA GLY A 345 -10.47 20.05 4.15
C GLY A 345 -11.87 20.37 3.62
N GLY A 346 -12.80 20.78 4.50
CA GLY A 346 -14.18 21.13 4.13
C GLY A 346 -15.15 19.94 3.98
N LEU A 347 -14.65 18.70 4.00
CA LEU A 347 -15.51 17.51 3.88
C LEU A 347 -16.47 17.37 5.08
N PHE A 348 -15.98 17.63 6.28
CA PHE A 348 -16.74 17.51 7.53
C PHE A 348 -17.38 18.85 7.97
N ASP A 349 -17.33 19.89 7.16
CA ASP A 349 -17.99 21.16 7.43
C ASP A 349 -19.52 20.97 7.46
N GLU A 350 -20.13 21.22 8.62
CA GLU A 350 -21.56 21.04 8.85
C GLU A 350 -22.43 21.86 7.88
N SER A 351 -21.95 23.03 7.42
CA SER A 351 -22.66 23.87 6.45
C SER A 351 -22.89 23.18 5.12
N LYS A 352 -22.05 22.20 4.74
CA LYS A 352 -22.17 21.42 3.51
C LYS A 352 -23.26 20.35 3.58
N THR A 353 -23.72 20.04 4.76
CA THR A 353 -24.72 19.00 5.00
C THR A 353 -25.85 19.49 5.92
N ALA A 354 -26.26 20.75 5.75
CA ALA A 354 -27.26 21.39 6.59
C ALA A 354 -28.61 20.62 6.67
N LEU A 355 -29.00 19.90 5.60
CA LEU A 355 -30.22 19.08 5.61
C LEU A 355 -30.10 17.87 6.55
N LEU A 356 -28.92 17.36 6.81
CA LEU A 356 -28.68 16.23 7.71
C LEU A 356 -28.93 16.60 9.18
N SER A 357 -28.85 17.89 9.53
CA SER A 357 -29.19 18.37 10.89
C SER A 357 -30.71 18.36 11.15
N THR A 358 -31.54 17.93 10.18
CA THR A 358 -32.97 17.76 10.39
C THR A 358 -33.25 16.61 11.37
N PRO A 359 -34.00 16.83 12.44
CA PRO A 359 -34.27 15.80 13.44
C PRO A 359 -34.83 14.51 12.83
N LYS A 360 -34.28 13.38 13.22
CA LYS A 360 -34.69 12.04 12.75
C LYS A 360 -34.65 11.88 11.23
N ILE A 361 -33.64 12.47 10.59
CA ILE A 361 -33.43 12.36 9.13
C ILE A 361 -33.27 10.89 8.72
N PHE A 362 -32.48 10.13 9.47
CA PHE A 362 -32.34 8.69 9.38
C PHE A 362 -32.75 8.05 10.72
N ASN A 363 -33.42 6.92 10.67
CA ASN A 363 -33.58 6.04 11.82
C ASN A 363 -32.46 4.99 11.85
N ASP A 364 -32.35 4.22 12.93
CA ASP A 364 -31.29 3.25 13.08
C ASP A 364 -31.34 2.11 12.03
N LYS A 365 -32.52 1.76 11.52
CA LYS A 365 -32.64 0.80 10.40
C LYS A 365 -32.11 1.37 9.10
N ASP A 366 -32.37 2.65 8.82
CA ASP A 366 -31.80 3.34 7.65
C ASP A 366 -30.28 3.40 7.75
N LEU A 367 -29.76 3.73 8.94
CA LEU A 367 -28.31 3.83 9.19
C LEU A 367 -27.64 2.47 9.12
N LYS A 368 -28.25 1.44 9.70
CA LYS A 368 -27.77 0.04 9.60
C LYS A 368 -27.70 -0.41 8.13
N PHE A 369 -28.72 -0.10 7.33
CA PHE A 369 -28.71 -0.41 5.89
C PHE A 369 -27.55 0.30 5.18
N ILE A 370 -27.40 1.61 5.37
CA ILE A 370 -26.34 2.42 4.74
C ILE A 370 -24.95 1.88 5.10
N LEU A 371 -24.70 1.66 6.39
CA LEU A 371 -23.40 1.19 6.86
C LEU A 371 -23.12 -0.26 6.41
N ASN A 372 -24.11 -1.15 6.37
CA ASN A 372 -23.93 -2.50 5.85
C ASN A 372 -23.53 -2.50 4.36
N GLN A 373 -24.15 -1.64 3.54
CA GLN A 373 -23.81 -1.54 2.12
C GLN A 373 -22.36 -1.06 1.90
N LEU A 374 -21.86 -0.18 2.76
CA LEU A 374 -20.52 0.41 2.60
C LEU A 374 -19.40 -0.36 3.31
N LEU A 375 -19.68 -1.02 4.43
CA LEU A 375 -18.64 -1.62 5.28
C LEU A 375 -18.56 -3.14 5.15
N ASN A 376 -19.64 -3.82 4.80
CA ASN A 376 -19.67 -5.27 4.57
C ASN A 376 -19.53 -5.63 3.09
N PHE A 377 -18.93 -4.75 2.34
CA PHE A 377 -18.47 -5.03 1.01
C PHE A 377 -17.47 -6.19 1.09
N LYS A 378 -17.89 -7.38 0.67
CA LYS A 378 -17.02 -8.55 0.61
C LYS A 378 -16.25 -8.48 -0.71
N ASP A 379 -14.93 -8.35 -0.59
CA ASP A 379 -13.99 -8.62 -1.67
C ASP A 379 -14.15 -10.04 -2.23
#